data_28774a8ac45151db20af46c17092a94a
#
_entry.id   28774a8ac45151db20af46c17092a94a
#
_cell.length_a   1.000
_cell.length_b   1.000
_cell.length_c   1.000
_cell.angle_alpha   90.00
_cell.angle_beta   90.00
_cell.angle_gamma   90.00
#
_symmetry.space_group_name_H-M   'P 1'
#
loop_
_entity.id
_entity.type
_entity.pdbx_description
1 polymer ?
#
loop_
_entity_poly.entity_id
_entity_poly.type
_entity_poly.pdbx_seq_one_letter_code
_entity_poly.pdbx_strand_id
1 'polypeptide(L)'
;MSQRTQIVTLLVFIFAGVLLSCSTNVSKNEITAEMALEGVSNYCHNEYDWSVAEENPNIMSVTMGEESDSAYQVVFRSYTGAFVYFYVDKESGSTRMEEYVPSLDIKSDAGTIDLHDYLKNQ
;
A
#
# COMPACT_ATOMS: atom_id res chain seq x y z
N MET A 1 -29.74 11.13 46.23
CA MET A 1 -28.25 11.23 46.18
C MET A 1 -27.60 10.15 45.37
N SER A 2 -27.88 8.90 45.69
CA SER A 2 -27.26 7.78 44.97
C SER A 2 -27.72 7.67 43.55
N GLN A 3 -28.89 8.16 43.22
CA GLN A 3 -29.41 8.07 41.86
C GLN A 3 -28.63 8.92 40.86
N ARG A 4 -28.17 10.08 41.33
CA ARG A 4 -27.39 10.94 40.44
C ARG A 4 -26.06 10.31 40.10
N THR A 5 -25.45 9.68 41.04
CA THR A 5 -24.18 9.02 40.82
C THR A 5 -24.32 7.91 39.83
N GLN A 6 -25.41 7.13 39.90
CA GLN A 6 -25.64 6.05 38.96
C GLN A 6 -25.82 6.53 37.53
N ILE A 7 -26.53 7.65 37.36
CA ILE A 7 -26.74 8.21 36.03
C ILE A 7 -25.43 8.64 35.41
N VAL A 8 -24.59 9.30 36.17
CA VAL A 8 -23.30 9.75 35.69
C VAL A 8 -22.42 8.55 35.26
N THR A 9 -22.42 7.53 36.08
CA THR A 9 -21.64 6.34 35.77
C THR A 9 -22.11 5.70 34.48
N LEU A 10 -23.41 5.65 34.27
CA LEU A 10 -23.96 5.06 33.06
C LEU A 10 -23.56 5.84 31.82
N LEU A 11 -23.58 7.14 31.87
CA LEU A 11 -23.19 7.97 30.76
C LEU A 11 -21.73 7.76 30.36
N VAL A 12 -20.86 7.68 31.33
CA VAL A 12 -19.44 7.45 31.08
C VAL A 12 -19.23 6.10 30.40
N PHE A 13 -19.95 5.11 30.86
CA PHE A 13 -19.84 3.77 30.30
C PHE A 13 -20.23 3.73 28.82
N ILE A 14 -21.36 4.36 28.48
CA ILE A 14 -21.84 4.37 27.10
C ILE A 14 -20.83 5.10 26.19
N PHE A 15 -20.28 6.18 26.66
CA PHE A 15 -19.33 6.96 25.89
C PHE A 15 -18.09 6.15 25.56
N ALA A 16 -17.54 5.44 26.51
CA ALA A 16 -16.37 4.61 26.31
C ALA A 16 -16.64 3.49 25.30
N GLY A 17 -17.81 2.89 25.35
CA GLY A 17 -18.18 1.83 24.44
C GLY A 17 -18.21 2.28 22.98
N VAL A 18 -18.74 3.47 22.75
CA VAL A 18 -18.81 4.02 21.39
C VAL A 18 -17.41 4.27 20.82
N LEU A 19 -16.53 4.82 21.61
CA LEU A 19 -15.16 5.09 21.15
C LEU A 19 -14.43 3.81 20.78
N LEU A 20 -14.57 2.78 21.57
CA LEU A 20 -13.92 1.51 21.29
C LEU A 20 -14.41 0.90 19.98
N SER A 21 -15.70 0.96 19.75
CA SER A 21 -16.25 0.43 18.52
C SER A 21 -15.69 1.09 17.28
N CYS A 22 -15.59 2.41 17.29
CA CYS A 22 -15.09 3.14 16.16
C CYS A 22 -13.64 2.83 15.86
N SER A 23 -12.80 2.70 16.88
CA SER A 23 -11.39 2.50 16.68
C SER A 23 -11.03 1.10 16.19
N THR A 24 -11.84 0.08 16.48
CA THR A 24 -11.49 -1.28 16.13
C THR A 24 -11.85 -1.68 14.70
N ASN A 25 -12.74 -0.96 14.04
CA ASN A 25 -13.28 -1.41 12.77
C ASN A 25 -12.60 -0.82 11.55
N VAL A 26 -11.84 0.24 11.69
CA VAL A 26 -11.50 1.07 10.55
C VAL A 26 -10.20 0.71 9.87
N SER A 27 -9.21 0.18 10.58
CA SER A 27 -7.87 0.13 10.04
C SER A 27 -7.26 -1.25 9.91
N LYS A 28 -7.98 -2.29 10.26
CA LYS A 28 -7.36 -3.59 10.46
C LYS A 28 -6.94 -4.31 9.19
N ASN A 29 -7.61 -4.08 8.07
CA ASN A 29 -7.36 -4.79 6.83
C ASN A 29 -7.03 -3.89 5.66
N GLU A 30 -6.99 -2.58 5.88
CA GLU A 30 -6.72 -1.65 4.80
C GLU A 30 -5.23 -1.51 4.52
N ILE A 31 -4.90 -1.52 3.23
CA ILE A 31 -3.54 -1.24 2.79
C ILE A 31 -3.33 0.27 2.85
N THR A 32 -2.24 0.70 3.46
CA THR A 32 -1.86 2.12 3.47
C THR A 32 -0.90 2.41 2.31
N ALA A 33 -0.73 3.69 2.01
CA ALA A 33 0.24 4.10 0.99
C ALA A 33 1.66 3.62 1.32
N GLU A 34 2.02 3.68 2.59
CA GLU A 34 3.34 3.22 3.03
C GLU A 34 3.51 1.73 2.82
N MET A 35 2.48 0.94 3.11
CA MET A 35 2.50 -0.49 2.87
C MET A 35 2.63 -0.80 1.38
N ALA A 36 1.89 -0.05 0.54
CA ALA A 36 1.96 -0.24 -0.90
C ALA A 36 3.38 0.01 -1.41
N LEU A 37 4.00 1.09 -0.96
CA LEU A 37 5.36 1.42 -1.37
C LEU A 37 6.36 0.37 -0.86
N GLU A 38 6.23 -0.04 0.39
CA GLU A 38 7.13 -1.05 0.97
C GLU A 38 7.02 -2.38 0.22
N GLY A 39 5.81 -2.86 0.02
CA GLY A 39 5.60 -4.16 -0.62
C GLY A 39 6.09 -4.17 -2.05
N VAL A 40 5.78 -3.14 -2.82
CA VAL A 40 6.26 -3.04 -4.20
C VAL A 40 7.77 -2.89 -4.25
N SER A 41 8.34 -2.10 -3.36
CA SER A 41 9.79 -1.94 -3.28
C SER A 41 10.48 -3.27 -3.00
N ASN A 42 9.95 -4.05 -2.05
CA ASN A 42 10.49 -5.37 -1.73
C ASN A 42 10.39 -6.32 -2.92
N TYR A 43 9.26 -6.29 -3.60
CA TYR A 43 9.10 -7.11 -4.82
C TYR A 43 10.15 -6.73 -5.87
N CYS A 44 10.32 -5.46 -6.13
CA CYS A 44 11.26 -4.99 -7.15
C CYS A 44 12.69 -5.34 -6.80
N HIS A 45 13.07 -5.22 -5.51
CA HIS A 45 14.42 -5.59 -5.09
C HIS A 45 14.66 -7.09 -5.18
N ASN A 46 13.60 -7.88 -5.08
CA ASN A 46 13.71 -9.32 -5.16
C ASN A 46 13.75 -9.82 -6.61
N GLU A 47 13.02 -9.15 -7.51
CA GLU A 47 12.83 -9.63 -8.87
C GLU A 47 13.79 -9.01 -9.89
N TYR A 48 14.35 -7.85 -9.62
CA TYR A 48 15.19 -7.13 -10.56
C TYR A 48 16.60 -6.95 -10.02
N ASP A 49 17.55 -6.83 -10.94
CA ASP A 49 18.95 -6.63 -10.60
C ASP A 49 19.21 -5.14 -10.37
N TRP A 50 19.60 -4.79 -9.16
CA TRP A 50 19.87 -3.43 -8.76
C TRP A 50 21.36 -3.07 -8.78
N SER A 51 22.22 -3.97 -9.24
CA SER A 51 23.67 -3.70 -9.24
C SER A 51 24.03 -2.48 -10.09
N VAL A 52 23.29 -2.22 -11.14
CA VAL A 52 23.50 -1.06 -12.00
C VAL A 52 23.25 0.24 -11.22
N ALA A 53 22.30 0.22 -10.30
CA ALA A 53 21.96 1.38 -9.50
C ALA A 53 22.99 1.69 -8.40
N GLU A 54 23.86 0.76 -8.08
CA GLU A 54 24.94 1.02 -7.10
C GLU A 54 25.89 2.11 -7.59
N GLU A 55 26.19 2.12 -8.88
CA GLU A 55 27.06 3.14 -9.47
C GLU A 55 26.29 4.39 -9.86
N ASN A 56 25.01 4.24 -10.18
CA ASN A 56 24.18 5.36 -10.63
C ASN A 56 22.80 5.25 -9.96
N PRO A 57 22.66 5.75 -8.71
CA PRO A 57 21.44 5.54 -7.92
C PRO A 57 20.17 6.10 -8.55
N ASN A 58 20.29 7.06 -9.45
CA ASN A 58 19.12 7.69 -10.05
C ASN A 58 18.55 6.95 -11.25
N ILE A 59 19.21 5.86 -11.67
CA ILE A 59 18.79 5.15 -12.88
C ILE A 59 17.60 4.24 -12.64
N MET A 60 17.39 3.80 -11.40
CA MET A 60 16.26 2.97 -11.00
C MET A 60 15.57 3.60 -9.81
N SER A 61 14.26 3.44 -9.73
CA SER A 61 13.50 4.00 -8.61
C SER A 61 12.17 3.30 -8.44
N VAL A 62 11.67 3.33 -7.21
CA VAL A 62 10.30 2.93 -6.87
C VAL A 62 9.66 4.12 -6.17
N THR A 63 8.61 4.68 -6.75
CA THR A 63 7.96 5.88 -6.23
C THR A 63 6.46 5.75 -6.28
N MET A 64 5.77 6.52 -5.43
CA MET A 64 4.32 6.59 -5.47
C MET A 64 3.88 7.33 -6.72
N GLY A 65 2.85 6.80 -7.38
CA GLY A 65 2.16 7.46 -8.47
C GLY A 65 0.82 8.02 -8.00
N GLU A 66 -0.19 7.90 -8.84
CA GLU A 66 -1.52 8.41 -8.56
C GLU A 66 -2.27 7.50 -7.59
N GLU A 67 -3.21 8.08 -6.88
CA GLU A 67 -4.09 7.35 -5.99
C GLU A 67 -5.52 7.51 -6.46
N SER A 68 -6.26 6.39 -6.53
CA SER A 68 -7.70 6.41 -6.78
C SER A 68 -8.43 6.02 -5.50
N ASP A 69 -9.75 5.98 -5.55
CA ASP A 69 -10.55 5.55 -4.40
C ASP A 69 -10.27 4.10 -3.99
N SER A 70 -9.91 3.25 -4.95
CA SER A 70 -9.75 1.82 -4.72
C SER A 70 -8.32 1.32 -4.77
N ALA A 71 -7.38 2.10 -5.29
CA ALA A 71 -6.02 1.60 -5.50
C ALA A 71 -4.95 2.67 -5.35
N TYR A 72 -3.77 2.23 -4.94
CA TYR A 72 -2.55 3.03 -5.03
C TYR A 72 -1.77 2.60 -6.26
N GLN A 73 -1.26 3.56 -7.01
CA GLN A 73 -0.32 3.28 -8.08
C GLN A 73 1.10 3.48 -7.53
N VAL A 74 1.96 2.47 -7.71
CA VAL A 74 3.39 2.57 -7.40
C VAL A 74 4.14 2.36 -8.71
N VAL A 75 5.14 3.18 -8.96
CA VAL A 75 5.85 3.18 -10.25
C VAL A 75 7.28 2.72 -10.05
N PHE A 76 7.64 1.64 -10.70
CA PHE A 76 9.02 1.18 -10.78
C PHE A 76 9.61 1.62 -12.11
N ARG A 77 10.76 2.32 -12.05
CA ARG A 77 11.53 2.67 -13.23
C ARG A 77 12.75 1.77 -13.30
N SER A 78 12.86 1.01 -14.37
CA SER A 78 14.00 0.11 -14.57
C SER A 78 15.17 0.84 -15.20
N TYR A 79 16.35 0.20 -15.17
CA TYR A 79 17.53 0.80 -15.74
C TYR A 79 17.45 0.95 -17.26
N THR A 80 16.58 0.20 -17.91
CA THR A 80 16.39 0.28 -19.37
C THR A 80 15.50 1.45 -19.77
N GLY A 81 14.87 2.12 -18.82
CA GLY A 81 13.91 3.17 -19.08
C GLY A 81 12.47 2.68 -19.20
N ALA A 82 12.24 1.38 -19.10
CA ALA A 82 10.89 0.84 -19.02
C ALA A 82 10.32 1.08 -17.63
N PHE A 83 9.01 1.20 -17.55
CA PHE A 83 8.30 1.36 -16.29
C PHE A 83 7.44 0.14 -16.01
N VAL A 84 7.26 -0.18 -14.74
CA VAL A 84 6.22 -1.11 -14.31
C VAL A 84 5.30 -0.35 -13.36
N TYR A 85 4.03 -0.31 -13.70
CA TYR A 85 3.01 0.30 -12.87
C TYR A 85 2.36 -0.79 -12.04
N PHE A 86 2.33 -0.56 -10.73
CA PHE A 86 1.71 -1.47 -9.77
C PHE A 86 0.45 -0.82 -9.26
N TYR A 87 -0.68 -1.49 -9.44
CA TYR A 87 -1.97 -0.99 -8.97
C TYR A 87 -2.39 -1.84 -7.78
N VAL A 88 -2.20 -1.31 -6.59
CA VAL A 88 -2.40 -2.01 -5.33
C VAL A 88 -3.80 -1.75 -4.82
N ASP A 89 -4.62 -2.80 -4.75
CA ASP A 89 -5.97 -2.71 -4.21
C ASP A 89 -5.91 -2.37 -2.72
N LYS A 90 -6.62 -1.31 -2.32
CA LYS A 90 -6.57 -0.81 -0.94
C LYS A 90 -7.19 -1.77 0.07
N GLU A 91 -8.13 -2.58 -0.36
CA GLU A 91 -8.79 -3.51 0.56
C GLU A 91 -8.08 -4.85 0.65
N SER A 92 -7.74 -5.43 -0.49
CA SER A 92 -7.23 -6.79 -0.54
C SER A 92 -5.71 -6.90 -0.62
N GLY A 93 -5.05 -5.87 -1.11
CA GLY A 93 -3.62 -5.95 -1.40
C GLY A 93 -3.29 -6.65 -2.71
N SER A 94 -4.31 -7.09 -3.46
CA SER A 94 -4.07 -7.64 -4.79
C SER A 94 -3.45 -6.57 -5.68
N THR A 95 -2.35 -6.89 -6.33
CA THR A 95 -1.56 -5.90 -7.05
C THR A 95 -1.39 -6.32 -8.49
N ARG A 96 -1.99 -5.56 -9.39
CA ARG A 96 -1.87 -5.77 -10.83
C ARG A 96 -0.68 -5.01 -11.36
N MET A 97 0.09 -5.63 -12.25
CA MET A 97 1.27 -5.02 -12.85
C MET A 97 1.06 -4.77 -14.33
N GLU A 98 1.53 -3.61 -14.79
CA GLU A 98 1.50 -3.25 -16.19
C GLU A 98 2.87 -2.70 -16.59
N GLU A 99 3.48 -3.29 -17.60
CA GLU A 99 4.77 -2.81 -18.11
C GLU A 99 4.53 -1.79 -19.20
N TYR A 100 5.30 -0.70 -19.18
CA TYR A 100 5.24 0.34 -20.20
C TYR A 100 6.64 0.64 -20.71
N VAL A 101 6.81 0.55 -22.04
CA VAL A 101 8.06 0.87 -22.71
C VAL A 101 7.85 2.17 -23.51
N PRO A 102 8.30 3.32 -22.98
CA PRO A 102 8.00 4.62 -23.60
C PRO A 102 8.55 4.77 -25.02
N SER A 103 9.74 4.25 -25.28
CA SER A 103 10.37 4.38 -26.59
C SER A 103 9.57 3.68 -27.69
N LEU A 104 8.78 2.68 -27.35
CA LEU A 104 7.97 1.92 -28.30
C LEU A 104 6.48 2.22 -28.13
N ASP A 105 6.12 2.96 -27.09
CA ASP A 105 4.74 3.24 -26.72
C ASP A 105 3.89 1.97 -26.60
N ILE A 106 4.47 0.96 -25.94
CA ILE A 106 3.83 -0.35 -25.77
C ILE A 106 3.55 -0.57 -24.31
N LYS A 107 2.31 -0.94 -24.00
CA LYS A 107 1.85 -1.36 -22.67
C LYS A 107 1.47 -2.82 -22.72
N SER A 108 1.84 -3.57 -21.70
CA SER A 108 1.49 -4.99 -21.62
C SER A 108 1.22 -5.40 -20.18
N ASP A 109 0.33 -6.37 -20.02
CA ASP A 109 0.01 -6.94 -18.72
C ASP A 109 1.22 -7.73 -18.22
N ALA A 110 1.67 -7.47 -17.01
CA ALA A 110 2.82 -8.14 -16.42
C ALA A 110 2.43 -9.03 -15.23
N GLY A 111 1.14 -9.30 -15.05
CA GLY A 111 0.66 -10.24 -14.05
C GLY A 111 0.11 -9.59 -12.81
N THR A 112 -0.13 -10.41 -11.80
CA THR A 112 -0.70 -10.00 -10.52
C THR A 112 0.05 -10.67 -9.39
N ILE A 113 0.27 -9.93 -8.31
CA ILE A 113 0.89 -10.45 -7.10
C ILE A 113 0.00 -10.10 -5.90
N ASP A 114 0.26 -10.77 -4.78
CA ASP A 114 -0.35 -10.41 -3.50
C ASP A 114 0.67 -9.58 -2.73
N LEU A 115 0.32 -8.33 -2.43
CA LEU A 115 1.22 -7.43 -1.72
C LEU A 115 1.66 -8.00 -0.38
N HIS A 116 0.77 -8.75 0.29
CA HIS A 116 1.09 -9.31 1.60
C HIS A 116 2.31 -10.22 1.59
N ASP A 117 2.59 -10.87 0.47
CA ASP A 117 3.77 -11.73 0.36
C ASP A 117 5.08 -10.95 0.45
N TYR A 118 5.02 -9.64 0.30
CA TYR A 118 6.19 -8.78 0.26
C TYR A 118 6.25 -7.78 1.40
N LEU A 119 5.35 -7.89 2.37
CA LEU A 119 5.37 -7.07 3.58
C LEU A 119 6.05 -7.85 4.71
N LYS A 120 6.87 -7.15 5.47
CA LYS A 120 7.70 -7.81 6.47
C LYS A 120 6.98 -8.18 7.77
N ASN A 121 6.01 -7.43 8.17
CA ASN A 121 5.37 -7.60 9.49
C ASN A 121 3.88 -7.82 9.33
N GLN A 122 3.51 -9.03 9.03
CA GLN A 122 2.10 -9.36 8.85
C GLN A 122 1.51 -10.07 10.01
#